data_960cbfa107c85cbfe3495bb7afd9733d
#
_entry.id   960cbfa107c85cbfe3495bb7afd9733d
#
_cell.length_a   1.000
_cell.length_b   1.000
_cell.length_c   1.000
_cell.angle_alpha   90.00
_cell.angle_beta   90.00
_cell.angle_gamma   90.00
#
_symmetry.space_group_name_H-M   'P 1'
#
loop_
_entity.id
_entity.type
_entity.pdbx_description
1 polymer ?
#
loop_
_entity_poly.entity_id
_entity_poly.type
_entity_poly.pdbx_seq_one_letter_code
_entity_poly.pdbx_strand_id
1 'polypeptide(L)'
;LGWEQPVRVVVPDAGFYALQTERDAMGDMMPELAFGQLEAIEVDPRCGDELEPLKELAEPSVVTVKNGLDMEPVYAFRLLASRMEDRHLILLKDTLMPGSVSDEDVPLVAARNIGSLLSDGIGDAVLIQGESDPRLASFLGFNILQATGTRLTRADYVSCPSCGRTLYNIQEATARIRKATEHLKGVRIAVMGCIVNGPGEMADADFGYVGGAPNKINLYVKHTPVKFNIPQEEAVERLVDLIKEYGRWVNPK
;
A
#
# COMPACT_ATOMS: atom_id res chain seq x y z
N LEU A 1 3.66 11.83 12.39
CA LEU A 1 3.93 12.07 10.97
C LEU A 1 5.38 12.52 10.80
N GLY A 2 5.95 12.28 9.64
CA GLY A 2 7.30 12.71 9.27
C GLY A 2 8.15 11.61 8.67
N TRP A 3 9.32 11.95 8.14
CA TRP A 3 10.23 11.16 7.29
C TRP A 3 10.59 9.76 7.82
N GLU A 4 10.62 9.56 9.12
CA GLU A 4 10.93 8.26 9.74
C GLU A 4 9.67 7.48 10.13
N GLN A 5 8.48 8.01 9.86
CA GLN A 5 7.22 7.39 10.24
C GLN A 5 6.45 6.90 9.00
N PRO A 6 5.73 5.78 9.10
CA PRO A 6 4.94 5.29 7.97
C PRO A 6 3.83 6.29 7.62
N VAL A 7 3.53 6.40 6.33
CA VAL A 7 2.39 7.19 5.83
C VAL A 7 1.10 6.75 6.53
N ARG A 8 0.32 7.70 7.03
CA ARG A 8 -0.88 7.45 7.83
C ARG A 8 -2.15 7.46 7.00
N VAL A 9 -3.11 6.62 7.38
CA VAL A 9 -4.46 6.64 6.80
C VAL A 9 -5.36 7.47 7.70
N VAL A 10 -5.99 8.47 7.08
CA VAL A 10 -6.90 9.44 7.70
C VAL A 10 -8.28 9.26 7.08
N VAL A 11 -9.30 9.42 7.89
CA VAL A 11 -10.70 9.44 7.44
C VAL A 11 -11.41 10.68 8.00
N PRO A 12 -12.55 11.11 7.43
CA PRO A 12 -13.36 12.17 8.03
C PRO A 12 -13.76 11.85 9.48
N ASP A 13 -13.93 12.88 10.32
CA ASP A 13 -14.16 12.74 11.77
C ASP A 13 -15.32 11.79 12.10
N ALA A 14 -16.48 11.98 11.46
CA ALA A 14 -17.64 11.13 11.69
C ALA A 14 -17.35 9.65 11.41
N GLY A 15 -16.61 9.37 10.33
CA GLY A 15 -16.20 8.01 9.96
C GLY A 15 -15.22 7.42 10.97
N PHE A 16 -14.25 8.19 11.44
CA PHE A 16 -13.27 7.74 12.44
C PHE A 16 -13.96 7.28 13.73
N TYR A 17 -14.86 8.09 14.26
CA TYR A 17 -15.57 7.75 15.49
C TYR A 17 -16.53 6.57 15.31
N ALA A 18 -17.19 6.45 14.15
CA ALA A 18 -18.03 5.29 13.85
C ALA A 18 -17.25 3.98 13.86
N LEU A 19 -16.03 3.98 13.31
CA LEU A 19 -15.17 2.79 13.23
C LEU A 19 -14.58 2.35 14.59
N GLN A 20 -14.59 3.18 15.62
CA GLN A 20 -14.07 2.78 16.94
C GLN A 20 -14.78 1.55 17.52
N THR A 21 -16.07 1.35 17.18
CA THR A 21 -16.84 0.18 17.60
C THR A 21 -16.52 -1.08 16.80
N GLU A 22 -15.85 -0.94 15.67
CA GLU A 22 -15.49 -2.02 14.74
C GLU A 22 -13.99 -2.36 14.77
N ARG A 23 -13.24 -1.85 15.73
CA ARG A 23 -11.78 -1.95 15.81
C ARG A 23 -11.27 -3.38 15.67
N ASP A 24 -11.91 -4.35 16.30
CA ASP A 24 -11.50 -5.75 16.23
C ASP A 24 -11.70 -6.35 14.83
N ALA A 25 -12.78 -5.95 14.13
CA ALA A 25 -13.05 -6.40 12.77
C ALA A 25 -12.11 -5.75 11.73
N MET A 26 -11.75 -4.48 11.95
CA MET A 26 -10.83 -3.74 11.08
C MET A 26 -9.37 -4.16 11.25
N GLY A 27 -8.98 -4.59 12.44
CA GLY A 27 -7.62 -5.00 12.75
C GLY A 27 -6.58 -3.96 12.35
N ASP A 28 -5.62 -4.38 11.54
CA ASP A 28 -4.50 -3.53 11.08
C ASP A 28 -4.89 -2.49 10.01
N MET A 29 -6.12 -2.54 9.52
CA MET A 29 -6.67 -1.56 8.57
C MET A 29 -7.56 -0.51 9.24
N MET A 30 -7.46 -0.39 10.56
CA MET A 30 -8.08 0.69 11.31
C MET A 30 -7.41 2.02 10.95
N PRO A 31 -8.17 3.08 10.56
CA PRO A 31 -7.56 4.40 10.32
C PRO A 31 -6.92 4.92 11.60
N GLU A 32 -5.83 5.62 11.45
CA GLU A 32 -5.03 6.02 12.60
C GLU A 32 -5.42 7.37 13.17
N LEU A 33 -6.00 8.23 12.33
CA LEU A 33 -6.33 9.61 12.68
C LEU A 33 -7.67 10.03 12.06
N ALA A 34 -8.40 10.86 12.77
CA ALA A 34 -9.48 11.66 12.21
C ALA A 34 -8.92 12.94 11.58
N PHE A 35 -9.56 13.44 10.53
CA PHE A 35 -9.09 14.64 9.81
C PHE A 35 -8.94 15.85 10.73
N GLY A 36 -9.94 16.12 11.59
CA GLY A 36 -9.89 17.24 12.53
C GLY A 36 -8.78 17.15 13.59
N GLN A 37 -8.26 15.95 13.87
CA GLN A 37 -7.14 15.76 14.81
C GLN A 37 -5.79 16.23 14.24
N LEU A 38 -5.71 16.40 12.91
CA LEU A 38 -4.46 16.82 12.26
C LEU A 38 -4.25 18.34 12.28
N GLU A 39 -5.31 19.14 12.52
CA GLU A 39 -5.26 20.59 12.42
C GLU A 39 -4.58 21.05 11.11
N ALA A 40 -4.90 20.35 10.01
CA ALA A 40 -4.24 20.57 8.74
C ALA A 40 -4.53 21.96 8.17
N ILE A 41 -3.49 22.66 7.75
CA ILE A 41 -3.62 23.96 7.08
C ILE A 41 -4.02 23.74 5.64
N GLU A 42 -5.20 24.21 5.25
CA GLU A 42 -5.73 24.07 3.91
C GLU A 42 -5.38 25.31 3.06
N VAL A 43 -4.71 25.10 1.92
CA VAL A 43 -4.22 26.17 1.05
C VAL A 43 -4.63 25.96 -0.41
N ASP A 44 -4.76 27.06 -1.17
CA ASP A 44 -4.70 27.03 -2.63
C ASP A 44 -3.22 27.13 -3.07
N PRO A 45 -2.64 26.08 -3.66
CA PRO A 45 -1.21 26.07 -3.99
C PRO A 45 -0.83 27.11 -5.05
N ARG A 46 -1.79 27.74 -5.70
CA ARG A 46 -1.57 28.87 -6.64
C ARG A 46 -1.41 30.21 -5.94
N CYS A 47 -1.98 30.34 -4.72
CA CYS A 47 -2.02 31.58 -3.98
C CYS A 47 -0.75 31.75 -3.11
N GLY A 48 0.13 32.70 -3.49
CA GLY A 48 1.34 32.98 -2.75
C GLY A 48 1.07 33.48 -1.32
N ASP A 49 0.04 34.30 -1.13
CA ASP A 49 -0.34 34.88 0.17
C ASP A 49 -0.79 33.80 1.17
N GLU A 50 -1.27 32.64 0.71
CA GLU A 50 -1.62 31.51 1.57
C GLU A 50 -0.41 30.64 1.94
N LEU A 51 0.61 30.63 1.10
CA LEU A 51 1.83 29.83 1.30
C LEU A 51 2.88 30.61 2.10
N GLU A 52 2.92 31.94 2.01
CA GLU A 52 3.94 32.75 2.68
C GLU A 52 3.92 32.56 4.21
N PRO A 53 2.76 32.51 4.93
CA PRO A 53 2.73 32.27 6.35
C PRO A 53 3.31 30.93 6.77
N LEU A 54 3.33 29.89 5.90
CA LEU A 54 3.90 28.60 6.22
C LEU A 54 5.41 28.67 6.46
N LYS A 55 6.10 29.59 5.78
CA LYS A 55 7.55 29.78 5.95
C LYS A 55 7.93 30.37 7.34
N GLU A 56 6.99 31.08 7.95
CA GLU A 56 7.19 31.76 9.25
C GLU A 56 6.83 30.85 10.43
N LEU A 57 6.21 29.68 10.19
CA LEU A 57 5.87 28.72 11.24
C LEU A 57 7.14 28.19 11.91
N ALA A 58 7.21 28.24 13.24
CA ALA A 58 8.34 27.70 13.99
C ALA A 58 8.42 26.16 13.93
N GLU A 59 7.27 25.50 13.90
CA GLU A 59 7.17 24.03 13.96
C GLU A 59 6.63 23.46 12.64
N PRO A 60 7.03 22.22 12.28
CA PRO A 60 6.44 21.50 11.15
C PRO A 60 4.92 21.38 11.31
N SER A 61 4.18 21.67 10.24
CA SER A 61 2.73 21.60 10.23
C SER A 61 2.24 20.66 9.13
N VAL A 62 1.04 20.12 9.30
CA VAL A 62 0.38 19.35 8.24
C VAL A 62 -0.30 20.33 7.29
N VAL A 63 -0.02 20.20 6.00
CA VAL A 63 -0.59 21.07 4.96
C VAL A 63 -1.34 20.22 3.93
N THR A 64 -2.44 20.72 3.44
CA THR A 64 -3.21 20.05 2.40
C THR A 64 -3.83 21.08 1.44
N VAL A 65 -4.29 20.61 0.29
CA VAL A 65 -4.99 21.45 -0.68
C VAL A 65 -6.45 21.63 -0.26
N LYS A 66 -6.98 22.85 -0.40
CA LYS A 66 -8.39 23.18 -0.16
C LYS A 66 -9.32 22.38 -1.06
N ASN A 67 -10.48 22.01 -0.52
CA ASN A 67 -11.57 21.48 -1.32
C ASN A 67 -12.22 22.62 -2.15
N GLY A 68 -12.90 22.25 -3.23
CA GLY A 68 -13.62 23.20 -4.10
C GLY A 68 -12.75 23.91 -5.11
N LEU A 69 -11.47 23.57 -5.24
CA LEU A 69 -10.61 24.14 -6.26
C LEU A 69 -10.88 23.47 -7.62
N ASP A 70 -10.99 24.30 -8.67
CA ASP A 70 -11.02 23.83 -10.05
C ASP A 70 -9.59 23.45 -10.50
N MET A 71 -9.13 22.31 -10.01
CA MET A 71 -7.79 21.79 -10.27
C MET A 71 -7.76 20.28 -10.03
N GLU A 72 -7.08 19.55 -10.91
CA GLU A 72 -6.85 18.11 -10.71
C GLU A 72 -5.93 17.87 -9.50
N PRO A 73 -6.25 16.94 -8.58
CA PRO A 73 -5.50 16.71 -7.34
C PRO A 73 -4.01 16.48 -7.58
N VAL A 74 -3.63 15.68 -8.57
CA VAL A 74 -2.22 15.38 -8.86
C VAL A 74 -1.42 16.66 -9.15
N TYR A 75 -1.98 17.57 -9.95
CA TYR A 75 -1.30 18.84 -10.24
C TYR A 75 -1.27 19.78 -9.04
N ALA A 76 -2.37 19.82 -8.28
CA ALA A 76 -2.46 20.64 -7.08
C ALA A 76 -1.41 20.25 -6.03
N PHE A 77 -1.27 18.97 -5.74
CA PHE A 77 -0.31 18.48 -4.75
C PHE A 77 1.14 18.56 -5.24
N ARG A 78 1.42 18.33 -6.52
CA ARG A 78 2.75 18.56 -7.08
C ARG A 78 3.15 20.03 -7.00
N LEU A 79 2.21 20.93 -7.30
CA LEU A 79 2.43 22.37 -7.16
C LEU A 79 2.66 22.76 -5.70
N LEU A 80 1.86 22.23 -4.77
CA LEU A 80 2.07 22.44 -3.33
C LEU A 80 3.47 21.98 -2.91
N ALA A 81 3.84 20.74 -3.22
CA ALA A 81 5.15 20.18 -2.86
C ALA A 81 6.32 21.00 -3.45
N SER A 82 6.17 21.56 -4.66
CA SER A 82 7.21 22.38 -5.29
C SER A 82 7.39 23.77 -4.67
N ARG A 83 6.43 24.25 -3.87
CA ARG A 83 6.40 25.59 -3.28
C ARG A 83 6.56 25.61 -1.77
N MET A 84 6.38 24.46 -1.15
CA MET A 84 6.43 24.27 0.30
C MET A 84 7.84 23.85 0.71
N GLU A 85 8.26 24.22 1.93
CA GLU A 85 9.49 23.72 2.52
C GLU A 85 9.34 22.26 2.94
N ASP A 86 10.39 21.45 2.76
CA ASP A 86 10.40 19.99 3.03
C ASP A 86 10.09 19.60 4.48
N ARG A 87 10.20 20.55 5.41
CA ARG A 87 9.90 20.30 6.84
C ARG A 87 8.42 20.12 7.15
N HIS A 88 7.52 20.64 6.29
CA HIS A 88 6.08 20.49 6.45
C HIS A 88 5.61 19.17 5.85
N LEU A 89 4.52 18.64 6.39
CA LEU A 89 3.95 17.35 6.04
C LEU A 89 2.77 17.53 5.12
N ILE A 90 2.66 16.70 4.09
CA ILE A 90 1.57 16.77 3.12
C ILE A 90 0.52 15.69 3.41
N LEU A 91 -0.72 16.14 3.66
CA LEU A 91 -1.90 15.28 3.65
C LEU A 91 -2.49 15.25 2.24
N LEU A 92 -2.38 14.12 1.56
CA LEU A 92 -2.99 13.90 0.23
C LEU A 92 -4.48 13.64 0.35
N LYS A 93 -5.25 14.17 -0.60
CA LYS A 93 -6.69 13.89 -0.78
C LYS A 93 -6.90 13.20 -2.12
N ASP A 94 -7.77 12.22 -2.16
CA ASP A 94 -8.13 11.50 -3.39
C ASP A 94 -8.93 12.37 -4.37
N THR A 95 -9.70 13.32 -3.87
CA THR A 95 -10.46 14.30 -4.65
C THR A 95 -10.44 15.67 -3.96
N LEU A 96 -10.60 16.74 -4.70
CA LEU A 96 -10.83 18.11 -4.17
C LEU A 96 -12.32 18.49 -4.23
N MET A 97 -13.17 17.62 -4.76
CA MET A 97 -14.61 17.81 -4.93
C MET A 97 -15.36 16.60 -4.34
N PRO A 98 -15.45 16.47 -3.02
CA PRO A 98 -16.17 15.35 -2.39
C PRO A 98 -17.60 15.25 -2.93
N GLY A 99 -18.03 14.03 -3.26
CA GLY A 99 -19.36 13.76 -3.84
C GLY A 99 -19.47 13.98 -5.35
N SER A 100 -18.39 14.36 -6.04
CA SER A 100 -18.39 14.51 -7.50
C SER A 100 -18.01 13.22 -8.25
N VAL A 101 -17.47 12.24 -7.57
CA VAL A 101 -17.04 10.94 -8.13
C VAL A 101 -18.12 9.89 -7.84
N SER A 102 -18.45 9.04 -8.82
CA SER A 102 -19.36 7.92 -8.59
C SER A 102 -18.70 6.88 -7.70
N ASP A 103 -19.46 6.18 -6.87
CA ASP A 103 -18.93 5.14 -5.95
C ASP A 103 -18.12 4.07 -6.71
N GLU A 104 -18.52 3.73 -7.94
CA GLU A 104 -17.81 2.75 -8.77
C GLU A 104 -16.43 3.23 -9.23
N ASP A 105 -16.25 4.54 -9.41
CA ASP A 105 -15.02 5.15 -9.90
C ASP A 105 -14.06 5.55 -8.79
N VAL A 106 -14.54 5.70 -7.54
CA VAL A 106 -13.73 6.14 -6.39
C VAL A 106 -12.42 5.33 -6.27
N PRO A 107 -12.39 4.00 -6.34
CA PRO A 107 -11.15 3.26 -6.20
C PRO A 107 -10.11 3.60 -7.26
N LEU A 108 -10.53 3.80 -8.51
CA LEU A 108 -9.65 4.16 -9.62
C LEU A 108 -9.14 5.60 -9.51
N VAL A 109 -10.04 6.52 -9.14
CA VAL A 109 -9.70 7.94 -8.95
C VAL A 109 -8.72 8.10 -7.79
N ALA A 110 -8.98 7.47 -6.65
CA ALA A 110 -8.11 7.50 -5.49
C ALA A 110 -6.75 6.85 -5.78
N ALA A 111 -6.72 5.68 -6.43
CA ALA A 111 -5.48 5.03 -6.83
C ALA A 111 -4.65 5.88 -7.79
N ARG A 112 -5.29 6.54 -8.77
CA ARG A 112 -4.62 7.48 -9.69
C ARG A 112 -4.06 8.68 -8.94
N ASN A 113 -4.89 9.36 -8.15
CA ASN A 113 -4.54 10.65 -7.58
C ASN A 113 -3.54 10.50 -6.42
N ILE A 114 -3.80 9.62 -5.47
CA ILE A 114 -2.91 9.38 -4.32
C ILE A 114 -1.74 8.48 -4.71
N GLY A 115 -2.01 7.39 -5.44
CA GLY A 115 -0.96 6.42 -5.79
C GLY A 115 0.15 7.00 -6.64
N SER A 116 -0.16 7.88 -7.62
CA SER A 116 0.86 8.54 -8.43
C SER A 116 1.75 9.48 -7.58
N LEU A 117 1.15 10.23 -6.64
CA LEU A 117 1.89 11.15 -5.77
C LEU A 117 2.80 10.39 -4.79
N LEU A 118 2.30 9.33 -4.18
CA LEU A 118 3.12 8.46 -3.32
C LEU A 118 4.28 7.81 -4.09
N SER A 119 4.07 7.44 -5.35
CA SER A 119 5.13 6.89 -6.21
C SER A 119 6.19 7.94 -6.58
N ASP A 120 5.83 9.23 -6.56
CA ASP A 120 6.76 10.35 -6.71
C ASP A 120 7.45 10.74 -5.38
N GLY A 121 7.12 10.06 -4.26
CA GLY A 121 7.64 10.39 -2.93
C GLY A 121 6.93 11.56 -2.25
N ILE A 122 5.74 11.96 -2.74
CA ILE A 122 4.95 13.06 -2.19
C ILE A 122 3.85 12.51 -1.29
N GLY A 123 3.79 12.95 -0.03
CA GLY A 123 2.72 12.67 0.92
C GLY A 123 3.15 11.90 2.17
N ASP A 124 2.70 12.39 3.32
CA ASP A 124 2.97 11.84 4.66
C ASP A 124 1.70 11.23 5.30
N ALA A 125 0.55 11.59 4.78
CA ALA A 125 -0.75 11.02 5.15
C ALA A 125 -1.70 11.04 3.95
N VAL A 126 -2.70 10.17 3.97
CA VAL A 126 -3.70 10.05 2.91
C VAL A 126 -5.11 10.13 3.50
N LEU A 127 -5.96 10.94 2.89
CA LEU A 127 -7.38 11.10 3.22
C LEU A 127 -8.22 10.67 2.03
N ILE A 128 -9.01 9.61 2.22
CA ILE A 128 -10.01 9.19 1.26
C ILE A 128 -11.33 9.84 1.64
N GLN A 129 -11.75 10.81 0.87
CA GLN A 129 -13.00 11.58 1.10
C GLN A 129 -14.03 11.41 -0.02
N GLY A 130 -13.68 10.76 -1.12
CA GLY A 130 -14.60 10.40 -2.18
C GLY A 130 -15.47 9.18 -1.84
N GLU A 131 -15.03 8.32 -0.90
CA GLU A 131 -15.76 7.15 -0.43
C GLU A 131 -16.61 7.49 0.81
N SER A 132 -17.89 7.16 0.74
CA SER A 132 -18.85 7.47 1.81
C SER A 132 -18.85 6.47 2.96
N ASP A 133 -18.53 5.19 2.70
CA ASP A 133 -18.35 4.18 3.76
C ASP A 133 -16.93 4.30 4.35
N PRO A 134 -16.80 4.66 5.63
CA PRO A 134 -15.50 4.86 6.25
C PRO A 134 -14.65 3.60 6.33
N ARG A 135 -15.26 2.39 6.31
CA ARG A 135 -14.52 1.13 6.24
C ARG A 135 -13.87 0.96 4.87
N LEU A 136 -14.65 1.19 3.81
CA LEU A 136 -14.13 1.11 2.44
C LEU A 136 -13.08 2.19 2.19
N ALA A 137 -13.30 3.41 2.71
CA ALA A 137 -12.31 4.49 2.66
C ALA A 137 -10.98 4.09 3.31
N SER A 138 -11.04 3.52 4.51
CA SER A 138 -9.84 3.05 5.22
C SER A 138 -9.14 1.92 4.45
N PHE A 139 -9.87 0.88 4.04
CA PHE A 139 -9.32 -0.22 3.25
C PHE A 139 -8.68 0.26 1.95
N LEU A 140 -9.32 1.20 1.26
CA LEU A 140 -8.78 1.78 0.03
C LEU A 140 -7.46 2.51 0.30
N GLY A 141 -7.40 3.34 1.34
CA GLY A 141 -6.17 4.01 1.77
C GLY A 141 -5.02 3.02 1.99
N PHE A 142 -5.24 1.99 2.82
CA PHE A 142 -4.23 0.96 3.06
C PHE A 142 -3.86 0.14 1.82
N ASN A 143 -4.81 -0.12 0.91
CA ASN A 143 -4.52 -0.81 -0.34
C ASN A 143 -3.64 0.03 -1.27
N ILE A 144 -3.86 1.34 -1.34
CA ILE A 144 -3.00 2.25 -2.11
C ILE A 144 -1.59 2.30 -1.52
N LEU A 145 -1.46 2.40 -0.19
CA LEU A 145 -0.16 2.35 0.48
C LEU A 145 0.58 1.03 0.21
N GLN A 146 -0.13 -0.10 0.24
CA GLN A 146 0.42 -1.42 -0.09
C GLN A 146 0.88 -1.48 -1.55
N ALA A 147 0.05 -1.01 -2.49
CA ALA A 147 0.31 -1.08 -3.93
C ALA A 147 1.51 -0.20 -4.34
N THR A 148 1.69 0.95 -3.70
CA THR A 148 2.84 1.85 -3.92
C THR A 148 4.10 1.42 -3.18
N GLY A 149 4.01 0.39 -2.32
CA GLY A 149 5.12 -0.04 -1.47
C GLY A 149 5.48 0.92 -0.35
N THR A 150 4.72 2.00 -0.17
CA THR A 150 4.95 3.03 0.85
C THR A 150 4.75 2.46 2.25
N ARG A 151 3.78 1.55 2.40
CA ARG A 151 3.53 0.85 3.67
C ARG A 151 2.92 -0.53 3.40
N LEU A 152 3.57 -1.57 3.92
CA LEU A 152 3.10 -2.94 3.78
C LEU A 152 2.36 -3.37 5.07
N THR A 153 1.07 -3.63 4.96
CA THR A 153 0.21 -4.06 6.08
C THR A 153 -0.05 -5.56 6.09
N ARG A 154 0.28 -6.23 5.00
CA ARG A 154 0.14 -7.69 4.80
C ARG A 154 1.29 -8.20 3.94
N ALA A 155 1.31 -9.51 3.66
CA ALA A 155 2.26 -10.07 2.70
C ALA A 155 2.03 -9.48 1.29
N ASP A 156 3.12 -9.28 0.57
CA ASP A 156 3.12 -8.83 -0.81
C ASP A 156 3.42 -10.00 -1.75
N TYR A 157 2.74 -10.08 -2.90
CA TYR A 157 2.87 -11.21 -3.80
C TYR A 157 3.21 -10.74 -5.22
N VAL A 158 4.29 -11.29 -5.74
CA VAL A 158 4.69 -11.13 -7.14
C VAL A 158 4.44 -12.45 -7.86
N SER A 159 3.50 -12.49 -8.78
CA SER A 159 3.19 -13.70 -9.55
C SER A 159 3.43 -13.47 -11.03
N CYS A 160 4.10 -14.41 -11.69
CA CYS A 160 4.28 -14.30 -13.13
C CYS A 160 2.94 -14.50 -13.86
N PRO A 161 2.77 -13.89 -15.06
CA PRO A 161 1.49 -13.94 -15.80
C PRO A 161 1.16 -15.31 -16.38
N SER A 162 2.02 -16.31 -16.17
CA SER A 162 1.94 -17.63 -16.78
C SER A 162 2.22 -17.63 -18.29
N CYS A 163 2.88 -18.64 -18.78
CA CYS A 163 3.16 -18.85 -20.20
C CYS A 163 3.25 -20.35 -20.48
N GLY A 164 3.54 -20.75 -21.73
CA GLY A 164 3.71 -22.17 -22.12
C GLY A 164 4.84 -22.91 -21.39
N ARG A 165 5.65 -22.24 -20.59
CA ARG A 165 6.73 -22.82 -19.76
C ARG A 165 6.32 -23.04 -18.31
N THR A 166 5.10 -22.65 -17.92
CA THR A 166 4.59 -22.86 -16.57
C THR A 166 4.41 -24.36 -16.30
N LEU A 167 4.95 -24.82 -15.18
CA LEU A 167 5.11 -26.24 -14.87
C LEU A 167 4.05 -26.78 -13.90
N TYR A 168 3.13 -25.92 -13.44
CA TYR A 168 2.09 -26.23 -12.46
C TYR A 168 0.93 -25.23 -12.55
N ASN A 169 -0.17 -25.47 -11.83
CA ASN A 169 -1.27 -24.52 -11.73
C ASN A 169 -0.90 -23.34 -10.80
N ILE A 170 -0.44 -22.25 -11.42
CA ILE A 170 0.07 -21.07 -10.68
C ILE A 170 -1.04 -20.33 -9.92
N GLN A 171 -2.27 -20.31 -10.44
CA GLN A 171 -3.40 -19.64 -9.79
C GLN A 171 -3.78 -20.36 -8.48
N GLU A 172 -3.88 -21.67 -8.52
CA GLU A 172 -4.18 -22.50 -7.37
C GLU A 172 -3.06 -22.41 -6.31
N ALA A 173 -1.80 -22.50 -6.74
CA ALA A 173 -0.66 -22.37 -5.85
C ALA A 173 -0.64 -21.00 -5.18
N THR A 174 -0.87 -19.91 -5.95
CA THR A 174 -0.93 -18.55 -5.40
C THR A 174 -2.05 -18.40 -4.37
N ALA A 175 -3.22 -18.96 -4.63
CA ALA A 175 -4.35 -18.91 -3.68
C ALA A 175 -4.02 -19.65 -2.37
N ARG A 176 -3.39 -20.83 -2.45
CA ARG A 176 -2.95 -21.61 -1.28
C ARG A 176 -1.87 -20.88 -0.49
N ILE A 177 -0.88 -20.29 -1.17
CA ILE A 177 0.19 -19.51 -0.55
C ILE A 177 -0.40 -18.30 0.16
N ARG A 178 -1.27 -17.52 -0.50
CA ARG A 178 -1.96 -16.38 0.11
C ARG A 178 -2.68 -16.78 1.39
N LYS A 179 -3.51 -17.80 1.33
CA LYS A 179 -4.27 -18.29 2.50
C LYS A 179 -3.36 -18.62 3.69
N ALA A 180 -2.16 -19.13 3.42
CA ALA A 180 -1.21 -19.54 4.46
C ALA A 180 -0.38 -18.37 5.01
N THR A 181 -0.19 -17.27 4.24
CA THR A 181 0.86 -16.28 4.53
C THR A 181 0.38 -14.82 4.52
N GLU A 182 -0.88 -14.51 4.21
CA GLU A 182 -1.38 -13.14 4.06
C GLU A 182 -1.21 -12.26 5.32
N HIS A 183 -1.15 -12.88 6.50
CA HIS A 183 -0.92 -12.23 7.78
C HIS A 183 0.53 -11.78 8.02
N LEU A 184 1.47 -12.18 7.14
CA LEU A 184 2.90 -11.88 7.27
C LEU A 184 3.22 -10.48 6.73
N LYS A 185 3.12 -9.47 7.56
CA LYS A 185 3.38 -8.09 7.18
C LYS A 185 4.80 -7.87 6.67
N GLY A 186 4.93 -7.20 5.53
CA GLY A 186 6.21 -6.82 4.97
C GLY A 186 7.05 -8.00 4.44
N VAL A 187 6.44 -9.18 4.27
CA VAL A 187 7.08 -10.32 3.60
C VAL A 187 6.66 -10.33 2.14
N ARG A 188 7.62 -10.30 1.22
CA ARG A 188 7.40 -10.43 -0.22
C ARG A 188 7.61 -11.86 -0.68
N ILE A 189 6.60 -12.45 -1.31
CA ILE A 189 6.62 -13.84 -1.81
C ILE A 189 6.41 -13.84 -3.32
N ALA A 190 7.38 -14.39 -4.05
CA ALA A 190 7.28 -14.58 -5.49
C ALA A 190 6.73 -15.96 -5.83
N VAL A 191 5.79 -16.03 -6.79
CA VAL A 191 5.20 -17.27 -7.30
C VAL A 191 5.46 -17.32 -8.80
N MET A 192 6.47 -18.11 -9.21
CA MET A 192 7.00 -18.13 -10.58
C MET A 192 6.79 -19.49 -11.25
N GLY A 193 6.21 -19.47 -12.44
CA GLY A 193 5.86 -20.67 -13.19
C GLY A 193 7.03 -21.53 -13.62
N CYS A 194 8.23 -20.96 -13.80
CA CYS A 194 9.44 -21.67 -14.23
C CYS A 194 10.72 -20.94 -13.83
N ILE A 195 11.86 -21.64 -13.92
CA ILE A 195 13.20 -21.10 -13.60
C ILE A 195 13.78 -20.14 -14.65
N VAL A 196 13.15 -20.02 -15.82
CA VAL A 196 13.77 -19.26 -16.94
C VAL A 196 13.79 -17.77 -16.65
N ASN A 197 12.63 -17.19 -16.35
CA ASN A 197 12.50 -15.76 -16.03
C ASN A 197 12.31 -15.51 -14.52
N GLY A 198 11.85 -16.55 -13.80
CA GLY A 198 11.49 -16.43 -12.40
C GLY A 198 12.55 -15.75 -11.52
N PRO A 199 13.82 -16.18 -11.54
CA PRO A 199 14.86 -15.57 -10.72
C PRO A 199 15.08 -14.08 -10.98
N GLY A 200 14.89 -13.60 -12.23
CA GLY A 200 14.98 -12.18 -12.56
C GLY A 200 13.74 -11.38 -12.14
N GLU A 201 12.55 -11.95 -12.34
CA GLU A 201 11.27 -11.30 -12.03
C GLU A 201 10.96 -11.24 -10.52
N MET A 202 11.67 -12.03 -9.70
CA MET A 202 11.51 -12.05 -8.25
C MET A 202 12.61 -11.31 -7.49
N ALA A 203 13.33 -10.41 -8.16
CA ALA A 203 14.52 -9.75 -7.62
C ALA A 203 14.35 -9.16 -6.21
N ASP A 204 13.18 -8.58 -5.93
CA ASP A 204 12.87 -7.92 -4.65
C ASP A 204 12.10 -8.81 -3.67
N ALA A 205 11.86 -10.09 -4.00
CA ALA A 205 11.14 -10.99 -3.11
C ALA A 205 12.04 -11.56 -2.01
N ASP A 206 11.48 -11.67 -0.80
CA ASP A 206 12.16 -12.35 0.32
C ASP A 206 12.22 -13.86 0.09
N PHE A 207 11.13 -14.43 -0.43
CA PHE A 207 10.98 -15.86 -0.71
C PHE A 207 10.42 -16.11 -2.09
N GLY A 208 10.87 -17.18 -2.74
CA GLY A 208 10.39 -17.59 -4.06
C GLY A 208 9.86 -19.01 -4.08
N TYR A 209 8.71 -19.20 -4.72
CA TYR A 209 8.10 -20.48 -5.07
C TYR A 209 8.16 -20.62 -6.59
N VAL A 210 9.07 -21.44 -7.09
CA VAL A 210 9.45 -21.45 -8.51
C VAL A 210 9.33 -22.86 -9.10
N GLY A 211 8.62 -23.01 -10.22
CA GLY A 211 8.57 -24.27 -10.95
C GLY A 211 9.93 -24.72 -11.47
N GLY A 212 10.45 -25.84 -10.97
CA GLY A 212 11.75 -26.39 -11.36
C GLY A 212 11.64 -27.49 -12.44
N ALA A 213 10.63 -28.34 -12.34
CA ALA A 213 10.27 -29.39 -13.29
C ALA A 213 8.74 -29.64 -13.21
N PRO A 214 8.13 -30.43 -14.09
CA PRO A 214 6.70 -30.74 -14.01
C PRO A 214 6.33 -31.27 -12.60
N ASN A 215 5.39 -30.58 -11.94
CA ASN A 215 4.93 -30.84 -10.56
C ASN A 215 6.05 -30.85 -9.51
N LYS A 216 7.17 -30.17 -9.79
CA LYS A 216 8.29 -30.00 -8.86
C LYS A 216 8.61 -28.52 -8.68
N ILE A 217 8.77 -28.11 -7.43
CA ILE A 217 9.00 -26.74 -7.03
C ILE A 217 10.39 -26.60 -6.40
N ASN A 218 11.05 -25.52 -6.73
CA ASN A 218 12.24 -25.05 -6.04
C ASN A 218 11.87 -23.85 -5.15
N LEU A 219 12.37 -23.81 -3.92
CA LEU A 219 12.20 -22.67 -3.04
C LEU A 219 13.47 -21.84 -2.97
N TYR A 220 13.27 -20.54 -2.97
CA TYR A 220 14.33 -19.54 -2.97
C TYR A 220 14.23 -18.65 -1.74
N VAL A 221 15.40 -18.18 -1.30
CA VAL A 221 15.51 -17.05 -0.37
C VAL A 221 16.24 -15.94 -1.13
N LYS A 222 15.56 -14.84 -1.36
CA LYS A 222 15.98 -13.81 -2.31
C LYS A 222 16.27 -14.46 -3.67
N HIS A 223 17.50 -14.32 -4.18
CA HIS A 223 17.92 -14.90 -5.47
C HIS A 223 18.50 -16.32 -5.38
N THR A 224 18.66 -16.88 -4.17
CA THR A 224 19.37 -18.13 -3.97
C THR A 224 18.38 -19.29 -3.83
N PRO A 225 18.45 -20.31 -4.70
CA PRO A 225 17.67 -21.53 -4.51
C PRO A 225 18.22 -22.32 -3.31
N VAL A 226 17.36 -22.68 -2.38
CA VAL A 226 17.74 -23.33 -1.11
C VAL A 226 17.13 -24.71 -0.93
N LYS A 227 15.99 -24.98 -1.56
CA LYS A 227 15.35 -26.31 -1.55
C LYS A 227 14.93 -26.64 -2.98
N PHE A 228 15.12 -27.90 -3.39
CA PHE A 228 14.97 -28.33 -4.78
C PHE A 228 14.02 -29.50 -4.94
N ASN A 229 13.35 -29.59 -6.07
CA ASN A 229 12.55 -30.74 -6.49
C ASN A 229 11.47 -31.18 -5.51
N ILE A 230 10.89 -30.23 -4.76
CA ILE A 230 9.83 -30.49 -3.79
C ILE A 230 8.55 -30.85 -4.56
N PRO A 231 7.83 -31.93 -4.21
CA PRO A 231 6.51 -32.21 -4.78
C PRO A 231 5.56 -31.02 -4.58
N GLN A 232 4.78 -30.68 -5.60
CA GLN A 232 3.88 -29.53 -5.57
C GLN A 232 2.90 -29.58 -4.38
N GLU A 233 2.46 -30.77 -4.00
CA GLU A 233 1.51 -30.99 -2.91
C GLU A 233 2.08 -30.52 -1.56
N GLU A 234 3.39 -30.73 -1.32
CA GLU A 234 4.10 -30.37 -0.08
C GLU A 234 4.70 -28.96 -0.12
N ALA A 235 4.81 -28.36 -1.30
CA ALA A 235 5.66 -27.19 -1.51
C ALA A 235 5.19 -25.94 -0.75
N VAL A 236 3.88 -25.79 -0.51
CA VAL A 236 3.36 -24.66 0.29
C VAL A 236 3.74 -24.82 1.76
N GLU A 237 3.63 -26.02 2.33
CA GLU A 237 4.06 -26.30 3.71
C GLU A 237 5.56 -26.09 3.88
N ARG A 238 6.35 -26.54 2.89
CA ARG A 238 7.81 -26.33 2.88
C ARG A 238 8.20 -24.86 2.75
N LEU A 239 7.39 -24.05 2.04
CA LEU A 239 7.58 -22.59 1.99
C LEU A 239 7.32 -21.97 3.37
N VAL A 240 6.25 -22.35 4.06
CA VAL A 240 5.94 -21.90 5.41
C VAL A 240 7.07 -22.26 6.37
N ASP A 241 7.58 -23.51 6.31
CA ASP A 241 8.72 -23.94 7.13
C ASP A 241 9.97 -23.11 6.82
N LEU A 242 10.22 -22.81 5.55
CA LEU A 242 11.35 -21.96 5.14
C LEU A 242 11.22 -20.53 5.71
N ILE A 243 10.00 -19.94 5.68
CA ILE A 243 9.74 -18.63 6.27
C ILE A 243 10.01 -18.64 7.79
N LYS A 244 9.65 -19.74 8.47
CA LYS A 244 9.95 -19.95 9.89
C LYS A 244 11.46 -20.09 10.15
N GLU A 245 12.15 -20.89 9.34
CA GLU A 245 13.60 -21.09 9.42
C GLU A 245 14.38 -19.76 9.35
N TYR A 246 13.86 -18.80 8.55
CA TYR A 246 14.47 -17.49 8.41
C TYR A 246 13.92 -16.41 9.36
N GLY A 247 13.12 -16.81 10.38
CA GLY A 247 12.64 -15.91 11.43
C GLY A 247 11.63 -14.85 10.96
N ARG A 248 10.98 -15.06 9.80
CA ARG A 248 10.00 -14.13 9.23
C ARG A 248 8.55 -14.56 9.47
N TRP A 249 8.34 -15.64 10.23
CA TRP A 249 7.02 -16.12 10.57
C TRP A 249 6.47 -15.44 11.82
N VAL A 250 5.22 -15.05 11.74
CA VAL A 250 4.39 -14.61 12.88
C VAL A 250 3.14 -15.50 12.89
N ASN A 251 2.71 -15.97 14.05
CA ASN A 251 1.48 -16.74 14.12
C ASN A 251 0.26 -15.87 13.75
N PRO A 252 -0.69 -16.38 12.96
CA PRO A 252 -1.95 -15.68 12.72
C PRO A 252 -2.67 -15.45 14.06
N LYS A 253 -3.29 -14.27 14.17
CA LYS A 253 -4.11 -13.89 15.33
C LYS A 253 -5.45 -14.60 15.32
#